data_ebe95130eec16937076b49a82845f2fa
#
_entry.id   ebe95130eec16937076b49a82845f2fa
#
_cell.length_a   1.000
_cell.length_b   1.000
_cell.length_c   1.000
_cell.angle_alpha   90.00
_cell.angle_beta   90.00
_cell.angle_gamma   90.00
#
_symmetry.space_group_name_H-M   'P 1'
#
loop_
_entity.id
_entity.type
_entity.pdbx_description
1 polymer ?
#
loop_
_entity_poly.entity_id
_entity_poly.type
_entity_poly.pdbx_seq_one_letter_code
_entity_poly.pdbx_strand_id
1 'polypeptide(L)'
;MKKVNIVFGTVYDQARSVATELQALLSEKSLDNELIDEDALPSWRPPENEILLVVCSSTGMGDLPDQLVPWYLALEDEHPDWGSLEVGLIGLGDSSYEVFNGAIQTIETLALELGARLIKETLKLDATVHFSPHEDAKNWLSEYLDLS
;
A
#
# COMPACT_ATOMS: atom_id res chain seq x y z
N MET A 1 -11.08 9.47 -13.57
CA MET A 1 -10.23 9.25 -12.39
C MET A 1 -8.87 8.70 -12.83
N LYS A 2 -7.83 8.98 -12.07
CA LYS A 2 -6.48 8.51 -12.37
C LYS A 2 -6.37 6.99 -12.21
N LYS A 3 -5.45 6.40 -12.95
CA LYS A 3 -5.14 4.98 -12.81
C LYS A 3 -4.59 4.68 -11.41
N VAL A 4 -5.00 3.57 -10.84
CA VAL A 4 -4.51 3.09 -9.53
C VAL A 4 -3.56 1.92 -9.74
N ASN A 5 -2.33 2.06 -9.25
CA ASN A 5 -1.33 1.00 -9.30
C ASN A 5 -1.20 0.41 -7.90
N ILE A 6 -1.40 -0.89 -7.77
CA ILE A 6 -1.40 -1.56 -6.47
C ILE A 6 -0.10 -2.33 -6.30
N VAL A 7 0.64 -1.99 -5.23
CA VAL A 7 1.86 -2.69 -4.80
C VAL A 7 1.54 -3.40 -3.49
N PHE A 8 2.02 -4.63 -3.33
CA PHE A 8 1.83 -5.35 -2.08
C PHE A 8 3.13 -6.01 -1.61
N GLY A 9 3.27 -6.08 -0.30
CA GLY A 9 4.31 -6.88 0.34
C GLY A 9 3.67 -7.76 1.38
N THR A 10 3.90 -9.05 1.34
CA THR A 10 3.14 -10.01 2.11
C THR A 10 4.00 -10.89 3.01
N VAL A 11 3.46 -11.19 4.18
CA VAL A 11 3.89 -12.29 5.04
C VAL A 11 2.65 -13.19 5.12
N TYR A 12 2.74 -14.45 4.78
CA TYR A 12 1.61 -15.39 4.74
C TYR A 12 0.48 -15.02 3.77
N ASP A 13 0.78 -14.30 2.68
CA ASP A 13 -0.14 -13.98 1.58
C ASP A 13 -1.37 -13.13 1.90
N GLN A 14 -1.55 -12.62 3.11
CA GLN A 14 -2.72 -11.82 3.44
C GLN A 14 -2.75 -10.49 2.68
N ALA A 15 -1.62 -9.81 2.57
CA ALA A 15 -1.56 -8.55 1.84
C ALA A 15 -1.86 -8.74 0.35
N ARG A 16 -1.41 -9.84 -0.25
CA ARG A 16 -1.75 -10.18 -1.63
C ARG A 16 -3.25 -10.37 -1.79
N SER A 17 -3.87 -11.09 -0.86
CA SER A 17 -5.31 -11.35 -0.89
C SER A 17 -6.11 -10.05 -0.79
N VAL A 18 -5.73 -9.16 0.12
CA VAL A 18 -6.37 -7.85 0.25
C VAL A 18 -6.18 -7.03 -1.03
N ALA A 19 -4.96 -6.98 -1.58
CA ALA A 19 -4.67 -6.25 -2.80
C ALA A 19 -5.52 -6.75 -3.97
N THR A 20 -5.68 -8.06 -4.10
CA THR A 20 -6.50 -8.66 -5.15
C THR A 20 -7.98 -8.26 -5.01
N GLU A 21 -8.48 -8.21 -3.78
CA GLU A 21 -9.86 -7.75 -3.53
C GLU A 21 -10.04 -6.27 -3.86
N LEU A 22 -9.05 -5.45 -3.57
CA LEU A 22 -9.11 -4.03 -3.93
C LEU A 22 -9.07 -3.85 -5.44
N GLN A 23 -8.30 -4.67 -6.15
CA GLN A 23 -8.29 -4.68 -7.60
C GLN A 23 -9.68 -5.00 -8.17
N ALA A 24 -10.34 -6.01 -7.61
CA ALA A 24 -11.68 -6.38 -8.01
C ALA A 24 -12.67 -5.24 -7.79
N LEU A 25 -12.57 -4.55 -6.66
CA LEU A 25 -13.42 -3.40 -6.37
C LEU A 25 -13.24 -2.28 -7.39
N LEU A 26 -12.00 -1.95 -7.73
CA LEU A 26 -11.71 -0.92 -8.72
C LEU A 26 -12.25 -1.30 -10.10
N SER A 27 -12.08 -2.56 -10.49
CA SER A 27 -12.59 -3.07 -11.78
C SER A 27 -14.12 -3.05 -11.83
N GLU A 28 -14.79 -3.38 -10.74
CA GLU A 28 -16.25 -3.27 -10.63
C GLU A 28 -16.75 -1.84 -10.87
N LYS A 29 -15.98 -0.87 -10.43
CA LYS A 29 -16.30 0.56 -10.60
C LYS A 29 -15.80 1.10 -11.94
N SER A 30 -15.30 0.25 -12.82
CA SER A 30 -14.75 0.61 -14.13
C SER A 30 -13.58 1.60 -14.04
N LEU A 31 -12.80 1.50 -12.97
CA LEU A 31 -11.62 2.33 -12.76
C LEU A 31 -10.38 1.60 -13.25
N ASP A 32 -9.53 2.32 -14.00
CA ASP A 32 -8.29 1.77 -14.52
C ASP A 32 -7.35 1.42 -13.37
N ASN A 33 -6.80 0.20 -13.39
CA ASN A 33 -5.95 -0.27 -12.30
C ASN A 33 -4.97 -1.34 -12.80
N GLU A 34 -3.92 -1.53 -12.02
CA GLU A 34 -2.93 -2.57 -12.28
C GLU A 34 -2.41 -3.09 -10.96
N LEU A 35 -2.33 -4.42 -10.82
CA LEU A 35 -1.67 -5.06 -9.68
C LEU A 35 -0.24 -5.37 -10.11
N ILE A 36 0.75 -4.78 -9.45
CA ILE A 36 2.15 -4.91 -9.85
C ILE A 36 2.70 -6.27 -9.39
N ASP A 37 3.22 -7.04 -10.35
CA ASP A 37 3.80 -8.35 -10.08
C ASP A 37 5.04 -8.22 -9.19
N GLU A 38 5.19 -9.13 -8.24
CA GLU A 38 6.34 -9.18 -7.33
C GLU A 38 7.68 -9.22 -8.08
N ASP A 39 7.72 -9.96 -9.19
CA ASP A 39 8.95 -10.09 -9.97
C ASP A 39 9.32 -8.80 -10.70
N ALA A 40 8.34 -7.99 -11.06
CA ALA A 40 8.56 -6.72 -11.74
C ALA A 40 8.85 -5.58 -10.77
N LEU A 41 8.44 -5.73 -9.52
CA LEU A 41 8.45 -4.64 -8.54
C LEU A 41 9.81 -3.99 -8.34
N PRO A 42 10.94 -4.71 -8.22
CA PRO A 42 12.23 -4.06 -7.95
C PRO A 42 12.60 -2.97 -8.94
N SER A 43 12.23 -3.13 -10.22
CA SER A 43 12.53 -2.13 -11.25
C SER A 43 11.34 -1.25 -11.61
N TRP A 44 10.16 -1.53 -11.06
CA TRP A 44 8.96 -0.73 -11.33
C TRP A 44 8.98 0.60 -10.57
N ARG A 45 8.51 1.66 -11.24
CA ARG A 45 8.37 2.98 -10.60
C ARG A 45 7.00 3.53 -10.93
N PRO A 46 6.33 4.18 -9.95
CA PRO A 46 4.99 4.72 -10.21
C PRO A 46 5.04 5.85 -11.23
N PRO A 47 4.17 5.80 -12.26
CA PRO A 47 4.07 6.90 -13.21
C PRO A 47 3.54 8.17 -12.55
N GLU A 48 4.01 9.34 -13.04
CA GLU A 48 3.54 10.63 -12.56
C GLU A 48 2.04 10.79 -12.78
N ASN A 49 1.38 11.52 -11.90
CA ASN A 49 -0.04 11.82 -11.99
C ASN A 49 -0.97 10.61 -11.90
N GLU A 50 -0.47 9.48 -11.43
CA GLU A 50 -1.28 8.31 -11.12
C GLU A 50 -1.36 8.11 -9.62
N ILE A 51 -2.11 7.11 -9.19
CA ILE A 51 -2.26 6.79 -7.76
C ILE A 51 -1.45 5.53 -7.47
N LEU A 52 -0.68 5.58 -6.39
CA LEU A 52 0.02 4.42 -5.85
C LEU A 52 -0.71 3.95 -4.59
N LEU A 53 -1.16 2.71 -4.60
CA LEU A 53 -1.78 2.09 -3.44
C LEU A 53 -0.87 0.97 -2.95
N VAL A 54 -0.41 1.06 -1.71
CA VAL A 54 0.49 0.05 -1.12
C VAL A 54 -0.24 -0.71 -0.02
N VAL A 55 -0.27 -2.03 -0.14
CA VAL A 55 -0.82 -2.93 0.88
C VAL A 55 0.34 -3.73 1.45
N CYS A 56 0.63 -3.57 2.72
CA CYS A 56 1.87 -4.09 3.29
C CYS A 56 1.65 -4.75 4.65
N SER A 57 2.10 -6.01 4.78
CA SER A 57 2.18 -6.69 6.05
C SER A 57 3.45 -6.29 6.78
N SER A 58 3.42 -6.35 8.11
CA SER A 58 4.60 -6.15 8.95
C SER A 58 5.01 -7.45 9.61
N THR A 59 6.30 -7.66 9.79
CA THR A 59 6.80 -8.71 10.69
C THR A 59 6.60 -8.25 12.14
N GLY A 60 6.80 -9.15 13.11
CA GLY A 60 6.65 -8.82 14.53
C GLY A 60 7.57 -7.71 15.01
N MET A 61 8.70 -7.49 14.34
CA MET A 61 9.66 -6.41 14.64
C MET A 61 9.42 -5.17 13.78
N GLY A 62 8.39 -5.15 12.95
CA GLY A 62 8.05 -4.01 12.12
C GLY A 62 8.82 -3.90 10.83
N ASP A 63 9.57 -4.93 10.45
CA ASP A 63 10.36 -4.92 9.22
C ASP A 63 9.49 -5.05 7.98
N LEU A 64 10.00 -4.51 6.87
CA LEU A 64 9.38 -4.68 5.57
C LEU A 64 9.41 -6.15 5.13
N PRO A 65 8.34 -6.64 4.47
CA PRO A 65 8.40 -7.93 3.80
C PRO A 65 9.51 -7.94 2.75
N ASP A 66 10.13 -9.10 2.56
CA ASP A 66 11.27 -9.25 1.66
C ASP A 66 10.99 -8.76 0.24
N GLN A 67 9.76 -8.91 -0.25
CA GLN A 67 9.39 -8.48 -1.59
C GLN A 67 9.54 -6.97 -1.80
N LEU A 68 9.37 -6.17 -0.74
CA LEU A 68 9.43 -4.72 -0.83
C LEU A 68 10.83 -4.15 -0.63
N VAL A 69 11.74 -4.90 -0.02
CA VAL A 69 13.05 -4.37 0.36
C VAL A 69 13.84 -3.82 -0.84
N PRO A 70 14.01 -4.56 -1.95
CA PRO A 70 14.77 -4.03 -3.08
C PRO A 70 14.14 -2.77 -3.68
N TRP A 71 12.81 -2.73 -3.77
CA TRP A 71 12.08 -1.57 -4.28
C TRP A 71 12.28 -0.36 -3.36
N TYR A 72 12.12 -0.58 -2.05
CA TYR A 72 12.29 0.48 -1.04
C TYR A 72 13.71 1.06 -1.09
N LEU A 73 14.73 0.20 -1.13
CA LEU A 73 16.13 0.65 -1.17
C LEU A 73 16.43 1.43 -2.44
N ALA A 74 15.88 1.01 -3.57
CA ALA A 74 16.05 1.74 -4.83
C ALA A 74 15.41 3.13 -4.76
N LEU A 75 14.23 3.25 -4.16
CA LEU A 75 13.56 4.54 -3.98
C LEU A 75 14.35 5.47 -3.05
N GLU A 76 14.91 4.93 -1.97
CA GLU A 76 15.77 5.73 -1.08
C GLU A 76 16.99 6.27 -1.81
N ASP A 77 17.62 5.43 -2.63
CA ASP A 77 18.83 5.78 -3.36
C ASP A 77 18.55 6.81 -4.47
N GLU A 78 17.50 6.56 -5.25
CA GLU A 78 17.13 7.43 -6.37
C GLU A 78 16.51 8.75 -5.94
N HIS A 79 15.82 8.73 -4.83
CA HIS A 79 15.09 9.90 -4.28
C HIS A 79 14.22 10.59 -5.34
N PRO A 80 13.29 9.87 -5.99
CA PRO A 80 12.45 10.47 -7.03
C PRO A 80 11.54 11.56 -6.44
N ASP A 81 11.12 12.48 -7.29
CA ASP A 81 10.18 13.53 -6.89
C ASP A 81 8.75 13.00 -7.05
N TRP A 82 8.06 12.78 -5.94
CA TRP A 82 6.68 12.30 -5.93
C TRP A 82 5.66 13.43 -5.70
N GLY A 83 6.05 14.66 -5.98
CA GLY A 83 5.17 15.82 -5.76
C GLY A 83 3.86 15.79 -6.56
N SER A 84 3.80 15.02 -7.65
CA SER A 84 2.58 14.84 -8.45
C SER A 84 1.90 13.49 -8.21
N LEU A 85 2.38 12.71 -7.24
CA LEU A 85 1.86 11.37 -6.95
C LEU A 85 0.94 11.40 -5.74
N GLU A 86 -0.20 10.73 -5.87
CA GLU A 86 -1.10 10.49 -4.74
C GLU A 86 -0.89 9.07 -4.25
N VAL A 87 -0.80 8.89 -2.93
CA VAL A 87 -0.45 7.59 -2.33
C VAL A 87 -1.48 7.20 -1.28
N GLY A 88 -1.97 5.97 -1.39
CA GLY A 88 -2.80 5.35 -0.36
C GLY A 88 -2.05 4.20 0.29
N LEU A 89 -2.10 4.13 1.62
CA LEU A 89 -1.31 3.17 2.38
C LEU A 89 -2.19 2.34 3.30
N ILE A 90 -2.07 1.03 3.21
CA ILE A 90 -2.80 0.08 4.05
C ILE A 90 -1.78 -0.87 4.69
N GLY A 91 -1.74 -0.86 6.01
CA GLY A 91 -0.87 -1.75 6.77
C GLY A 91 -1.66 -2.88 7.43
N LEU A 92 -1.14 -4.09 7.34
CA LEU A 92 -1.67 -5.26 8.02
C LEU A 92 -0.71 -5.64 9.14
N GLY A 93 -1.17 -5.52 10.38
CA GLY A 93 -0.31 -5.75 11.53
C GLY A 93 -1.06 -6.42 12.67
N ASP A 94 -0.43 -6.44 13.82
CA ASP A 94 -0.96 -7.07 15.02
C ASP A 94 -0.44 -6.28 16.22
N SER A 95 -1.35 -5.73 17.03
CA SER A 95 -0.97 -4.89 18.17
C SER A 95 -0.30 -5.68 19.30
N SER A 96 -0.34 -7.03 19.23
CA SER A 96 0.42 -7.87 20.15
C SER A 96 1.90 -7.95 19.77
N TYR A 97 2.27 -7.52 18.57
CA TYR A 97 3.67 -7.45 18.14
C TYR A 97 4.37 -6.29 18.84
N GLU A 98 5.69 -6.43 19.02
CA GLU A 98 6.51 -5.40 19.65
C GLU A 98 6.44 -4.08 18.88
N VAL A 99 6.40 -4.13 17.55
CA VAL A 99 6.23 -2.96 16.69
C VAL A 99 4.97 -3.12 15.84
N PHE A 100 3.97 -2.29 16.11
CA PHE A 100 2.69 -2.36 15.40
C PHE A 100 2.78 -1.60 14.07
N ASN A 101 2.53 -2.32 12.96
CA ASN A 101 2.47 -1.73 11.61
C ASN A 101 3.72 -0.90 11.24
N GLY A 102 4.89 -1.36 11.69
CA GLY A 102 6.14 -0.65 11.41
C GLY A 102 6.50 -0.59 9.94
N ALA A 103 6.17 -1.62 9.16
CA ALA A 103 6.48 -1.65 7.73
C ALA A 103 5.75 -0.55 6.97
N ILE A 104 4.44 -0.40 7.18
CA ILE A 104 3.69 0.65 6.47
C ILE A 104 4.11 2.04 6.94
N GLN A 105 4.48 2.17 8.21
CA GLN A 105 4.99 3.44 8.72
C GLN A 105 6.31 3.82 8.03
N THR A 106 7.17 2.86 7.77
CA THR A 106 8.41 3.07 7.03
C THR A 106 8.13 3.57 5.61
N ILE A 107 7.15 2.96 4.92
CA ILE A 107 6.74 3.39 3.58
C ILE A 107 6.14 4.80 3.62
N GLU A 108 5.29 5.08 4.61
CA GLU A 108 4.69 6.41 4.75
C GLU A 108 5.76 7.50 4.91
N THR A 109 6.73 7.25 5.77
CA THR A 109 7.82 8.20 6.01
C THR A 109 8.57 8.50 4.71
N LEU A 110 8.90 7.46 3.94
CA LEU A 110 9.58 7.64 2.66
C LEU A 110 8.71 8.40 1.66
N ALA A 111 7.44 8.03 1.53
CA ALA A 111 6.53 8.69 0.58
C ALA A 111 6.42 10.18 0.87
N LEU A 112 6.30 10.56 2.13
CA LEU A 112 6.23 11.97 2.53
C LEU A 112 7.54 12.70 2.28
N GLU A 113 8.68 12.06 2.51
CA GLU A 113 9.99 12.63 2.18
C GLU A 113 10.13 12.91 0.69
N LEU A 114 9.55 12.04 -0.15
CA LEU A 114 9.59 12.19 -1.60
C LEU A 114 8.57 13.22 -2.11
N GLY A 115 7.74 13.76 -1.23
CA GLY A 115 6.79 14.81 -1.57
C GLY A 115 5.38 14.35 -1.93
N ALA A 116 5.08 13.05 -1.79
CA ALA A 116 3.77 12.51 -2.14
C ALA A 116 2.68 13.06 -1.23
N ARG A 117 1.44 13.07 -1.77
CA ARG A 117 0.25 13.44 -1.01
C ARG A 117 -0.55 12.17 -0.71
N LEU A 118 -0.94 11.98 0.55
CA LEU A 118 -1.78 10.85 0.92
C LEU A 118 -3.23 11.07 0.47
N ILE A 119 -3.86 10.06 -0.12
CA ILE A 119 -5.27 10.14 -0.54
C ILE A 119 -6.21 10.14 0.66
N LYS A 120 -5.79 9.47 1.74
CA LYS A 120 -6.48 9.39 3.03
C LYS A 120 -5.42 9.11 4.09
N GLU A 121 -5.79 9.24 5.35
CA GLU A 121 -4.93 8.78 6.43
C GLU A 121 -4.60 7.29 6.25
N THR A 122 -3.39 6.91 6.59
CA THR A 122 -2.93 5.52 6.47
C THR A 122 -3.83 4.59 7.28
N LEU A 123 -4.36 3.55 6.63
CA LEU A 123 -5.16 2.54 7.30
C LEU A 123 -4.24 1.50 7.95
N LYS A 124 -4.29 1.41 9.27
CA LYS A 124 -3.50 0.44 10.03
C LYS A 124 -4.43 -0.61 10.62
N LEU A 125 -4.51 -1.75 9.96
CA LEU A 125 -5.37 -2.84 10.40
C LEU A 125 -4.65 -3.67 11.47
N ASP A 126 -5.40 -4.06 12.49
CA ASP A 126 -4.90 -4.80 13.63
C ASP A 126 -5.62 -6.15 13.70
N ALA A 127 -4.87 -7.23 13.55
CA ALA A 127 -5.42 -8.59 13.56
C ALA A 127 -6.17 -8.93 14.85
N THR A 128 -5.88 -8.24 15.95
CA THR A 128 -6.56 -8.50 17.23
C THR A 128 -7.94 -7.88 17.31
N VAL A 129 -8.29 -6.91 16.46
CA VAL A 129 -9.60 -6.20 16.47
C VAL A 129 -10.28 -6.16 15.11
N HIS A 130 -9.52 -6.24 14.01
CA HIS A 130 -10.07 -6.22 12.66
C HIS A 130 -10.16 -7.65 12.12
N PHE A 131 -11.33 -8.27 12.29
CA PHE A 131 -11.51 -9.68 11.90
C PHE A 131 -11.84 -9.87 10.43
N SER A 132 -12.09 -8.77 9.71
CA SER A 132 -12.38 -8.79 8.27
C SER A 132 -11.54 -7.74 7.56
N PRO A 133 -10.21 -7.93 7.47
CA PRO A 133 -9.34 -6.92 6.88
C PRO A 133 -9.69 -6.59 5.44
N HIS A 134 -10.21 -7.55 4.67
CA HIS A 134 -10.65 -7.32 3.29
C HIS A 134 -11.79 -6.31 3.23
N GLU A 135 -12.79 -6.47 4.09
CA GLU A 135 -13.94 -5.55 4.13
C GLU A 135 -13.52 -4.17 4.62
N ASP A 136 -12.67 -4.11 5.65
CA ASP A 136 -12.19 -2.85 6.18
C ASP A 136 -11.38 -2.08 5.13
N ALA A 137 -10.53 -2.77 4.37
CA ALA A 137 -9.75 -2.16 3.30
C ALA A 137 -10.67 -1.67 2.16
N LYS A 138 -11.65 -2.46 1.77
CA LYS A 138 -12.61 -2.07 0.73
C LYS A 138 -13.43 -0.84 1.15
N ASN A 139 -13.88 -0.80 2.40
CA ASN A 139 -14.63 0.34 2.91
C ASN A 139 -13.78 1.61 2.91
N TRP A 140 -12.53 1.49 3.34
CA TRP A 140 -11.59 2.61 3.36
C TRP A 140 -11.38 3.18 1.95
N LEU A 141 -11.17 2.31 0.98
CA LEU A 141 -10.96 2.73 -0.42
C LEU A 141 -12.25 3.30 -1.02
N SER A 142 -13.40 2.67 -0.74
CA SER A 142 -14.70 3.15 -1.23
C SER A 142 -15.02 4.55 -0.73
N GLU A 143 -14.71 4.87 0.52
CA GLU A 143 -14.91 6.20 1.06
C GLU A 143 -14.13 7.24 0.25
N TYR A 144 -12.89 6.96 -0.12
CA TYR A 144 -12.10 7.84 -0.97
C TYR A 144 -12.73 7.98 -2.36
N LEU A 145 -13.13 6.85 -2.97
CA LEU A 145 -13.70 6.84 -4.30
C LEU A 145 -15.03 7.61 -4.37
N ASP A 146 -15.83 7.50 -3.32
CA ASP A 146 -17.13 8.17 -3.26
C ASP A 146 -16.99 9.69 -3.08
N LEU A 147 -15.87 10.15 -2.53
CA LEU A 147 -15.60 11.57 -2.36
C LEU A 147 -14.98 12.20 -3.61
N SER A 148 -14.49 11.39 -4.52
CA SER A 148 -13.89 11.87 -5.76
C SER A 148 -14.85 11.70 -6.93
#